data_36f0ba1ebf05759ee1ce86a38586a328
#
_entry.id   36f0ba1ebf05759ee1ce86a38586a328
#
_cell.length_a   1.000
_cell.length_b   1.000
_cell.length_c   1.000
_cell.angle_alpha   90.00
_cell.angle_beta   90.00
_cell.angle_gamma   90.00
#
_symmetry.space_group_name_H-M   'P 1'
#
loop_
_entity.id
_entity.type
_entity.pdbx_description
1 polymer ?
#
loop_
_entity_poly.entity_id
_entity_poly.type
_entity_poly.pdbx_seq_one_letter_code
_entity_poly.pdbx_strand_id
1 'polypeptide(L)'
;LITVNGRSYRSRTVPVVGICLDGTDPSYLQAAAGVMPNLTAMAAKGSRGVARSVIPSFTNPNNIAMATGVPPSINGICGNYYYDQVTGTEVMMNDPKYLRCPTIFSAFVEAGVPVGVVTAKDKLRLLLGHGLNGICFSVEGVRKGAVPDSARRIVEKIGRPAPDIYDPEISVYCIEAGVRLLETEKIGLAYLTTTDFVQHKYKPGSPEANAFYARIDHFVGCLDQLGAIVAITADHGMNDKVNPDGSPKVQFLETLLVDAGFREARVILPITDPYVVHHGALGSYATVYLGDGNTGGARGFMEKIPGVELVLDRSEAAERFQLPADRIGNFVVLADRSTTLGRTPSWHDLSVVESGLRSHGGLHEQSVPFIFNRQLHPTYSSKLAAGEANNFDLFDFALNGVQD
;
A
#
# COMPACT_ATOMS: atom_id res chain seq x y z
N LEU A 1 0.19 17.40 22.19
CA LEU A 1 0.89 16.30 21.50
C LEU A 1 0.20 14.99 21.81
N ILE A 2 -0.04 14.18 20.78
CA ILE A 2 -0.61 12.84 20.86
C ILE A 2 0.53 11.86 20.58
N THR A 3 0.82 10.98 21.53
CA THR A 3 1.96 10.05 21.41
C THR A 3 1.45 8.64 21.19
N VAL A 4 1.93 7.99 20.13
CA VAL A 4 1.62 6.61 19.77
C VAL A 4 2.83 5.96 19.10
N ASN A 5 3.10 4.70 19.43
CA ASN A 5 4.19 3.89 18.84
C ASN A 5 5.58 4.57 18.89
N GLY A 6 5.86 5.33 19.96
CA GLY A 6 7.13 6.05 20.14
C GLY A 6 7.26 7.35 19.33
N ARG A 7 6.19 7.79 18.63
CA ARG A 7 6.13 9.06 17.90
C ARG A 7 5.11 10.01 18.51
N SER A 8 5.38 11.32 18.44
CA SER A 8 4.49 12.37 18.92
C SER A 8 3.97 13.21 17.76
N TYR A 9 2.69 13.47 17.73
CA TYR A 9 1.98 14.19 16.68
C TYR A 9 1.27 15.41 17.24
N ARG A 10 1.32 16.54 16.53
CA ARG A 10 0.55 17.74 16.87
C ARG A 10 -0.90 17.55 16.41
N SER A 11 -1.86 18.02 17.21
CA SER A 11 -3.20 18.29 16.71
C SER A 11 -3.18 19.62 15.96
N ARG A 12 -3.78 19.65 14.76
CA ARG A 12 -3.90 20.87 13.96
C ARG A 12 -5.25 21.52 14.16
N THR A 13 -5.34 22.83 13.89
CA THR A 13 -6.59 23.58 13.95
C THR A 13 -7.43 23.45 12.67
N VAL A 14 -6.82 23.00 11.59
CA VAL A 14 -7.45 22.69 10.31
C VAL A 14 -7.43 21.18 10.06
N PRO A 15 -8.35 20.63 9.26
CA PRO A 15 -8.33 19.22 8.90
C PRO A 15 -7.01 18.80 8.24
N VAL A 16 -6.53 17.61 8.58
CA VAL A 16 -5.38 16.97 7.91
C VAL A 16 -5.87 15.73 7.17
N VAL A 17 -5.60 15.63 5.87
CA VAL A 17 -6.01 14.54 5.01
C VAL A 17 -4.79 13.84 4.44
N GLY A 18 -4.55 12.62 4.88
CA GLY A 18 -3.59 11.71 4.27
C GLY A 18 -4.27 10.93 3.14
N ILE A 19 -3.65 10.88 1.98
CA ILE A 19 -4.13 10.15 0.80
C ILE A 19 -3.08 9.14 0.37
N CYS A 20 -3.49 7.88 0.26
CA CYS A 20 -2.73 6.82 -0.39
C CYS A 20 -3.33 6.56 -1.77
N LEU A 21 -2.61 6.92 -2.82
CA LEU A 21 -2.95 6.59 -4.20
C LEU A 21 -2.32 5.23 -4.55
N ASP A 22 -3.04 4.16 -4.29
CA ASP A 22 -2.58 2.78 -4.43
C ASP A 22 -1.91 2.52 -5.80
N GLY A 23 -0.73 1.91 -5.79
CA GLY A 23 0.02 1.55 -6.99
C GLY A 23 0.62 2.72 -7.78
N THR A 24 0.58 3.93 -7.26
CA THR A 24 1.02 5.14 -7.97
C THR A 24 2.48 5.44 -7.72
N ASP A 25 3.34 5.21 -8.70
CA ASP A 25 4.71 5.70 -8.69
C ASP A 25 4.83 7.12 -9.27
N PRO A 26 5.98 7.82 -9.10
CA PRO A 26 6.17 9.17 -9.60
C PRO A 26 5.97 9.32 -11.11
N SER A 27 6.18 8.28 -11.92
CA SER A 27 6.04 8.35 -13.38
C SER A 27 4.58 8.53 -13.83
N TYR A 28 3.61 7.99 -13.08
CA TYR A 28 2.19 8.25 -13.36
C TYR A 28 1.85 9.72 -13.20
N LEU A 29 2.26 10.32 -12.08
CA LEU A 29 1.96 11.74 -11.82
C LEU A 29 2.71 12.66 -12.79
N GLN A 30 3.94 12.31 -13.16
CA GLN A 30 4.70 13.04 -14.15
C GLN A 30 4.03 12.98 -15.54
N ALA A 31 3.59 11.80 -15.98
CA ALA A 31 2.93 11.61 -17.25
C ALA A 31 1.55 12.29 -17.31
N ALA A 32 0.82 12.31 -16.20
CA ALA A 32 -0.50 12.93 -16.09
C ALA A 32 -0.46 14.42 -15.73
N ALA A 33 0.71 15.05 -15.54
CA ALA A 33 0.82 16.43 -15.04
C ALA A 33 0.01 17.45 -15.85
N GLY A 34 -0.10 17.27 -17.17
CA GLY A 34 -0.88 18.14 -18.04
C GLY A 34 -2.40 18.09 -17.81
N VAL A 35 -2.91 17.02 -17.18
CA VAL A 35 -4.33 16.82 -16.85
C VAL A 35 -4.61 16.90 -15.34
N MET A 36 -3.60 17.22 -14.53
CA MET A 36 -3.67 17.36 -13.07
C MET A 36 -3.30 18.78 -12.60
N PRO A 37 -4.07 19.82 -13.00
CA PRO A 37 -3.72 21.21 -12.69
C PRO A 37 -3.73 21.50 -11.18
N ASN A 38 -4.65 20.89 -10.41
CA ASN A 38 -4.74 21.12 -8.96
C ASN A 38 -3.52 20.56 -8.23
N LEU A 39 -3.19 19.30 -8.47
CA LEU A 39 -2.02 18.65 -7.85
C LEU A 39 -0.71 19.32 -8.29
N THR A 40 -0.61 19.72 -9.56
CA THR A 40 0.55 20.46 -10.08
C THR A 40 0.72 21.80 -9.34
N ALA A 41 -0.35 22.56 -9.16
CA ALA A 41 -0.34 23.82 -8.42
C ALA A 41 -0.02 23.59 -6.93
N MET A 42 -0.62 22.60 -6.30
CA MET A 42 -0.33 22.21 -4.92
C MET A 42 1.14 21.86 -4.72
N ALA A 43 1.71 21.03 -5.59
CA ALA A 43 3.12 20.62 -5.51
C ALA A 43 4.10 21.78 -5.75
N ALA A 44 3.71 22.78 -6.56
CA ALA A 44 4.52 23.98 -6.81
C ALA A 44 4.47 24.96 -5.64
N LYS A 45 3.31 25.12 -5.01
CA LYS A 45 3.09 26.01 -3.86
C LYS A 45 3.58 25.40 -2.54
N GLY A 46 3.40 24.11 -2.38
CA GLY A 46 3.73 23.32 -1.21
C GLY A 46 5.10 22.65 -1.29
N SER A 47 5.16 21.37 -0.96
CA SER A 47 6.39 20.59 -0.99
C SER A 47 6.16 19.27 -1.70
N ARG A 48 7.17 18.79 -2.44
CA ARG A 48 7.12 17.50 -3.14
C ARG A 48 8.47 16.79 -3.10
N GLY A 49 8.42 15.48 -3.12
CA GLY A 49 9.60 14.61 -3.20
C GLY A 49 9.17 13.17 -3.45
N VAL A 50 10.08 12.27 -3.15
CA VAL A 50 9.90 10.84 -3.24
C VAL A 50 10.17 10.24 -1.86
N ALA A 51 9.29 9.35 -1.41
CA ALA A 51 9.48 8.53 -0.23
C ALA A 51 9.71 7.06 -0.63
N ARG A 52 10.06 6.24 0.35
CA ARG A 52 10.20 4.79 0.18
C ARG A 52 9.04 4.07 0.85
N SER A 53 8.41 3.15 0.14
CA SER A 53 7.50 2.19 0.77
C SER A 53 8.29 1.15 1.57
N VAL A 54 7.62 0.47 2.52
CA VAL A 54 8.21 -0.69 3.20
C VAL A 54 8.30 -1.88 2.25
N ILE A 55 9.21 -2.82 2.51
CA ILE A 55 9.27 -4.11 1.84
C ILE A 55 8.51 -5.15 2.70
N PRO A 56 7.67 -5.98 2.06
CA PRO A 56 7.29 -5.98 0.64
C PRO A 56 6.49 -4.74 0.25
N SER A 57 6.72 -4.26 -0.98
CA SER A 57 5.98 -3.14 -1.57
C SER A 57 4.56 -3.60 -1.94
N PHE A 58 3.75 -3.91 -0.92
CA PHE A 58 2.38 -4.41 -1.01
C PHE A 58 1.41 -3.50 -0.26
N THR A 59 0.14 -3.57 -0.64
CA THR A 59 -0.92 -2.70 -0.11
C THR A 59 -1.05 -2.79 1.41
N ASN A 60 -1.25 -3.98 1.99
CA ASN A 60 -1.51 -4.11 3.42
C ASN A 60 -0.34 -3.67 4.30
N PRO A 61 0.92 -4.13 4.10
CA PRO A 61 2.05 -3.69 4.92
C PRO A 61 2.23 -2.18 4.91
N ASN A 62 2.08 -1.55 3.74
CA ASN A 62 2.32 -0.12 3.58
C ASN A 62 1.18 0.73 4.15
N ASN A 63 -0.08 0.37 3.90
CA ASN A 63 -1.21 1.09 4.49
C ASN A 63 -1.19 1.00 6.02
N ILE A 64 -0.83 -0.18 6.59
CA ILE A 64 -0.73 -0.32 8.04
C ILE A 64 0.51 0.40 8.59
N ALA A 65 1.62 0.41 7.89
CA ALA A 65 2.77 1.20 8.28
C ALA A 65 2.43 2.71 8.33
N MET A 66 1.70 3.24 7.33
CA MET A 66 1.20 4.62 7.35
C MET A 66 0.22 4.87 8.50
N ALA A 67 -0.73 3.95 8.74
CA ALA A 67 -1.73 4.09 9.80
C ALA A 67 -1.14 4.01 11.21
N THR A 68 -0.01 3.33 11.38
CA THR A 68 0.66 3.15 12.68
C THR A 68 1.88 4.04 12.87
N GLY A 69 2.42 4.63 11.78
CA GLY A 69 3.65 5.42 11.78
C GLY A 69 4.92 4.60 12.02
N VAL A 70 4.86 3.26 11.93
CA VAL A 70 5.97 2.36 12.25
C VAL A 70 6.05 1.19 11.26
N PRO A 71 7.26 0.59 11.07
CA PRO A 71 7.46 -0.48 10.11
C PRO A 71 6.80 -1.81 10.54
N PRO A 72 6.74 -2.81 9.64
CA PRO A 72 6.17 -4.14 9.89
C PRO A 72 6.73 -4.88 11.11
N SER A 73 8.01 -4.70 11.44
CA SER A 73 8.63 -5.31 12.65
C SER A 73 7.93 -4.91 13.94
N ILE A 74 7.34 -3.70 13.97
CA ILE A 74 6.63 -3.18 15.14
C ILE A 74 5.12 -3.43 15.01
N ASN A 75 4.52 -3.11 13.85
CA ASN A 75 3.06 -3.25 13.69
C ASN A 75 2.60 -4.68 13.38
N GLY A 76 3.51 -5.56 12.95
CA GLY A 76 3.27 -6.98 12.74
C GLY A 76 2.72 -7.38 11.38
N ILE A 77 2.31 -6.44 10.51
CA ILE A 77 1.68 -6.74 9.22
C ILE A 77 2.74 -6.67 8.11
N CYS A 78 3.17 -7.83 7.62
CA CYS A 78 4.20 -7.96 6.59
C CYS A 78 3.68 -8.55 5.25
N GLY A 79 2.37 -8.62 5.08
CA GLY A 79 1.72 -9.15 3.88
C GLY A 79 0.23 -9.34 4.10
N ASN A 80 -0.45 -9.99 3.17
CA ASN A 80 -1.86 -10.38 3.35
C ASN A 80 -1.98 -11.68 4.16
N TYR A 81 -0.98 -12.54 4.11
CA TYR A 81 -0.92 -13.79 4.89
C TYR A 81 0.52 -14.23 5.12
N TYR A 82 0.72 -15.18 6.01
CA TYR A 82 2.01 -15.83 6.27
C TYR A 82 1.78 -17.31 6.60
N TYR A 83 2.84 -18.11 6.57
CA TYR A 83 2.80 -19.48 7.05
C TYR A 83 3.21 -19.54 8.51
N ASP A 84 2.27 -19.93 9.37
CA ASP A 84 2.53 -20.14 10.78
C ASP A 84 3.12 -21.55 10.98
N GLN A 85 4.42 -21.60 11.26
CA GLN A 85 5.15 -22.84 11.46
C GLN A 85 4.70 -23.61 12.74
N VAL A 86 4.10 -22.93 13.72
CA VAL A 86 3.61 -23.55 14.95
C VAL A 86 2.34 -24.35 14.68
N THR A 87 1.40 -23.77 13.95
CA THR A 87 0.13 -24.41 13.59
C THR A 87 0.18 -25.21 12.28
N GLY A 88 1.22 -25.02 11.47
CA GLY A 88 1.36 -25.63 10.16
C GLY A 88 0.36 -25.11 9.13
N THR A 89 -0.19 -23.91 9.31
CA THR A 89 -1.25 -23.36 8.47
C THR A 89 -0.87 -22.00 7.86
N GLU A 90 -1.47 -21.68 6.71
CA GLU A 90 -1.42 -20.35 6.12
C GLU A 90 -2.47 -19.45 6.81
N VAL A 91 -2.03 -18.33 7.38
CA VAL A 91 -2.82 -17.47 8.25
C VAL A 91 -3.01 -16.11 7.62
N MET A 92 -4.27 -15.70 7.42
CA MET A 92 -4.63 -14.37 6.92
C MET A 92 -4.34 -13.28 7.95
N MET A 93 -3.66 -12.21 7.52
CA MET A 93 -3.32 -11.04 8.36
C MET A 93 -4.31 -9.87 8.21
N ASN A 94 -5.53 -10.11 7.76
CA ASN A 94 -6.59 -9.10 7.68
C ASN A 94 -7.45 -9.01 8.97
N ASP A 95 -7.24 -9.89 9.94
CA ASP A 95 -7.86 -9.82 11.26
C ASP A 95 -7.03 -8.88 12.17
N PRO A 96 -7.64 -7.89 12.83
CA PRO A 96 -6.96 -6.97 13.73
C PRO A 96 -6.15 -7.60 14.85
N LYS A 97 -6.43 -8.84 15.24
CA LYS A 97 -5.62 -9.56 16.25
C LYS A 97 -4.14 -9.74 15.86
N TYR A 98 -3.82 -9.63 14.56
CA TYR A 98 -2.44 -9.70 14.08
C TYR A 98 -1.70 -8.37 14.16
N LEU A 99 -2.42 -7.27 14.38
CA LEU A 99 -1.84 -5.96 14.61
C LEU A 99 -1.21 -5.91 16.01
N ARG A 100 0.04 -5.47 16.13
CA ARG A 100 0.82 -5.49 17.38
C ARG A 100 0.86 -4.15 18.09
N CYS A 101 0.30 -3.11 17.49
CA CYS A 101 0.31 -1.77 18.06
C CYS A 101 -0.93 -0.98 17.62
N PRO A 102 -1.34 0.07 18.35
CA PRO A 102 -2.47 0.91 17.96
C PRO A 102 -2.19 1.71 16.69
N THR A 103 -3.25 2.18 16.04
CA THR A 103 -3.15 3.10 14.91
C THR A 103 -3.03 4.55 15.41
N ILE A 104 -2.47 5.44 14.57
CA ILE A 104 -2.53 6.90 14.78
C ILE A 104 -3.99 7.34 14.91
N PHE A 105 -4.88 6.72 14.15
CA PHE A 105 -6.31 7.05 14.09
C PHE A 105 -7.01 6.79 15.43
N SER A 106 -6.79 5.64 16.06
CA SER A 106 -7.34 5.33 17.38
C SER A 106 -6.81 6.29 18.45
N ALA A 107 -5.49 6.57 18.43
CA ALA A 107 -4.87 7.48 19.38
C ALA A 107 -5.39 8.92 19.26
N PHE A 108 -5.69 9.39 18.03
CA PHE A 108 -6.28 10.69 17.81
C PHE A 108 -7.71 10.78 18.36
N VAL A 109 -8.54 9.76 18.11
CA VAL A 109 -9.90 9.70 18.67
C VAL A 109 -9.88 9.66 20.21
N GLU A 110 -9.01 8.87 20.81
CA GLU A 110 -8.82 8.84 22.27
C GLU A 110 -8.42 10.20 22.84
N ALA A 111 -7.69 10.99 22.07
CA ALA A 111 -7.32 12.37 22.40
C ALA A 111 -8.43 13.40 22.09
N GLY A 112 -9.60 12.97 21.67
CA GLY A 112 -10.76 13.84 21.37
C GLY A 112 -10.72 14.49 19.99
N VAL A 113 -9.84 14.06 19.07
CA VAL A 113 -9.79 14.53 17.69
C VAL A 113 -10.66 13.64 16.81
N PRO A 114 -11.73 14.15 16.16
CA PRO A 114 -12.56 13.35 15.27
C PRO A 114 -11.78 12.87 14.04
N VAL A 115 -11.89 11.56 13.75
CA VAL A 115 -11.15 10.90 12.66
C VAL A 115 -12.11 10.25 11.68
N GLY A 116 -11.77 10.35 10.38
CA GLY A 116 -12.47 9.65 9.30
C GLY A 116 -11.51 8.82 8.44
N VAL A 117 -11.86 7.57 8.17
CA VAL A 117 -11.11 6.66 7.30
C VAL A 117 -12.01 6.14 6.20
N VAL A 118 -11.61 6.31 4.95
CA VAL A 118 -12.33 5.78 3.78
C VAL A 118 -11.38 4.92 2.98
N THR A 119 -11.80 3.69 2.68
CA THR A 119 -11.02 2.75 1.87
C THR A 119 -11.81 2.33 0.63
N ALA A 120 -11.12 2.00 -0.46
CA ALA A 120 -11.79 1.40 -1.62
C ALA A 120 -12.26 -0.02 -1.28
N LYS A 121 -11.38 -0.86 -0.72
CA LYS A 121 -11.61 -2.29 -0.42
C LYS A 121 -11.92 -2.54 1.06
N ASP A 122 -12.85 -3.47 1.34
CA ASP A 122 -13.33 -3.73 2.70
C ASP A 122 -12.31 -4.46 3.60
N LYS A 123 -11.46 -5.31 3.05
CA LYS A 123 -10.46 -6.05 3.83
C LYS A 123 -9.53 -5.14 4.62
N LEU A 124 -9.06 -4.07 4.01
CA LEU A 124 -8.16 -3.11 4.64
C LEU A 124 -8.87 -2.29 5.73
N ARG A 125 -10.18 -2.02 5.57
CA ARG A 125 -11.00 -1.29 6.53
C ARG A 125 -10.96 -1.90 7.93
N LEU A 126 -10.95 -3.22 8.05
CA LEU A 126 -10.93 -3.90 9.35
C LEU A 126 -9.67 -3.57 10.15
N LEU A 127 -8.52 -3.57 9.49
CA LEU A 127 -7.23 -3.23 10.12
C LEU A 127 -7.13 -1.73 10.46
N LEU A 128 -7.50 -0.86 9.51
CA LEU A 128 -7.44 0.59 9.69
C LEU A 128 -8.45 1.09 10.73
N GLY A 129 -9.61 0.43 10.82
CA GLY A 129 -10.66 0.76 11.79
C GLY A 129 -10.49 0.14 13.16
N HIS A 130 -9.42 -0.62 13.40
CA HIS A 130 -9.21 -1.26 14.69
C HIS A 130 -9.01 -0.24 15.82
N GLY A 131 -9.85 -0.33 16.85
CA GLY A 131 -9.86 0.61 17.96
C GLY A 131 -10.35 2.02 17.61
N LEU A 132 -10.83 2.25 16.39
CA LEU A 132 -11.31 3.56 15.92
C LEU A 132 -12.79 3.75 16.30
N ASN A 133 -13.06 4.52 17.33
CA ASN A 133 -14.41 5.03 17.62
C ASN A 133 -14.64 6.34 16.82
N GLY A 134 -14.68 6.21 15.49
CA GLY A 134 -14.82 7.30 14.53
C GLY A 134 -15.56 6.84 13.27
N ILE A 135 -15.42 7.59 12.18
CA ILE A 135 -16.02 7.24 10.89
C ILE A 135 -15.05 6.34 10.14
N CYS A 136 -15.45 5.09 9.85
CA CYS A 136 -14.64 4.17 9.07
C CYS A 136 -15.54 3.32 8.16
N PHE A 137 -15.37 3.43 6.84
CA PHE A 137 -16.11 2.64 5.87
C PHE A 137 -15.33 2.38 4.59
N SER A 138 -15.78 1.41 3.82
CA SER A 138 -15.25 1.09 2.50
C SER A 138 -16.29 1.33 1.41
N VAL A 139 -15.84 1.75 0.23
CA VAL A 139 -16.71 1.90 -0.94
C VAL A 139 -17.29 0.55 -1.36
N GLU A 140 -16.49 -0.51 -1.29
CA GLU A 140 -16.96 -1.89 -1.51
C GLU A 140 -18.10 -2.28 -0.54
N GLY A 141 -17.98 -1.90 0.74
CA GLY A 141 -19.04 -2.13 1.73
C GLY A 141 -20.31 -1.34 1.43
N VAL A 142 -20.17 -0.07 1.02
CA VAL A 142 -21.31 0.75 0.58
C VAL A 142 -22.05 0.09 -0.58
N ARG A 143 -21.32 -0.42 -1.58
CA ARG A 143 -21.90 -1.14 -2.71
C ARG A 143 -22.69 -2.38 -2.28
N LYS A 144 -22.22 -3.08 -1.25
CA LYS A 144 -22.88 -4.27 -0.67
C LYS A 144 -24.00 -3.93 0.29
N GLY A 145 -24.34 -2.65 0.47
CA GLY A 145 -25.39 -2.19 1.40
C GLY A 145 -24.93 -2.09 2.85
N ALA A 146 -23.66 -2.29 3.15
CA ALA A 146 -23.07 -2.18 4.48
C ALA A 146 -22.60 -0.75 4.77
N VAL A 147 -23.57 0.19 4.92
CA VAL A 147 -23.29 1.60 5.23
C VAL A 147 -23.44 1.80 6.75
N PRO A 148 -22.36 2.12 7.48
CA PRO A 148 -22.46 2.47 8.89
C PRO A 148 -23.30 3.74 9.07
N ASP A 149 -24.04 3.86 10.16
CA ASP A 149 -24.87 5.04 10.45
C ASP A 149 -24.04 6.33 10.44
N SER A 150 -22.80 6.27 10.93
CA SER A 150 -21.85 7.38 10.91
C SER A 150 -21.43 7.84 9.51
N ALA A 151 -21.56 7.00 8.48
CA ALA A 151 -21.23 7.33 7.09
C ALA A 151 -22.46 7.66 6.22
N ARG A 152 -23.66 7.48 6.73
CA ARG A 152 -24.91 7.61 5.96
C ARG A 152 -25.02 8.97 5.26
N ARG A 153 -24.83 10.07 5.98
CA ARG A 153 -24.90 11.43 5.42
C ARG A 153 -23.88 11.67 4.32
N ILE A 154 -22.69 11.06 4.44
CA ILE A 154 -21.60 11.18 3.45
C ILE A 154 -22.04 10.51 2.14
N VAL A 155 -22.52 9.26 2.25
CA VAL A 155 -22.99 8.47 1.09
C VAL A 155 -24.20 9.11 0.43
N GLU A 156 -25.18 9.58 1.20
CA GLU A 156 -26.34 10.32 0.69
C GLU A 156 -25.95 11.60 -0.05
N LYS A 157 -24.95 12.33 0.45
CA LYS A 157 -24.45 13.54 -0.20
C LYS A 157 -23.71 13.29 -1.50
N ILE A 158 -23.05 12.12 -1.68
CA ILE A 158 -22.48 11.71 -2.95
C ILE A 158 -23.58 11.50 -3.99
N GLY A 159 -24.73 10.94 -3.59
CA GLY A 159 -25.95 10.86 -4.39
C GLY A 159 -25.89 9.95 -5.61
N ARG A 160 -24.86 9.09 -5.71
CA ARG A 160 -24.72 8.09 -6.78
C ARG A 160 -24.35 6.72 -6.20
N PRO A 161 -24.70 5.61 -6.90
CA PRO A 161 -24.32 4.26 -6.46
C PRO A 161 -22.79 4.10 -6.34
N ALA A 162 -22.37 3.33 -5.34
CA ALA A 162 -20.96 2.96 -5.21
C ALA A 162 -20.54 2.03 -6.36
N PRO A 163 -19.39 2.30 -7.02
CA PRO A 163 -18.90 1.50 -8.14
C PRO A 163 -18.44 0.09 -7.72
N ASP A 164 -18.21 -0.77 -8.72
CA ASP A 164 -17.62 -2.09 -8.53
C ASP A 164 -16.13 -2.01 -8.18
N ILE A 165 -15.59 -3.04 -7.55
CA ILE A 165 -14.16 -3.11 -7.16
C ILE A 165 -13.23 -3.15 -8.39
N TYR A 166 -13.74 -3.55 -9.55
CA TYR A 166 -13.03 -3.58 -10.83
C TYR A 166 -13.36 -2.38 -11.72
N ASP A 167 -14.01 -1.36 -11.17
CA ASP A 167 -14.28 -0.09 -11.85
C ASP A 167 -13.28 0.98 -11.35
N PRO A 168 -12.54 1.68 -12.23
CA PRO A 168 -11.69 2.81 -11.84
C PRO A 168 -12.36 3.84 -10.94
N GLU A 169 -13.68 4.00 -11.11
CA GLU A 169 -14.52 4.92 -10.34
C GLU A 169 -14.57 4.65 -8.84
N ILE A 170 -14.23 3.44 -8.38
CA ILE A 170 -14.21 3.13 -6.95
C ILE A 170 -13.18 3.99 -6.20
N SER A 171 -12.01 4.22 -6.81
CA SER A 171 -10.96 5.09 -6.26
C SER A 171 -11.37 6.56 -6.27
N VAL A 172 -12.04 7.01 -7.35
CA VAL A 172 -12.57 8.36 -7.45
C VAL A 172 -13.66 8.60 -6.41
N TYR A 173 -14.57 7.64 -6.24
CA TYR A 173 -15.60 7.68 -5.19
C TYR A 173 -14.99 7.75 -3.78
N CYS A 174 -13.88 7.04 -3.55
CA CYS A 174 -13.17 7.08 -2.26
C CYS A 174 -12.66 8.50 -1.94
N ILE A 175 -12.04 9.19 -2.91
CA ILE A 175 -11.56 10.56 -2.70
C ILE A 175 -12.73 11.55 -2.59
N GLU A 176 -13.79 11.39 -3.43
CA GLU A 176 -15.03 12.18 -3.30
C GLU A 176 -15.64 12.01 -1.91
N ALA A 177 -15.69 10.78 -1.39
CA ALA A 177 -16.20 10.53 -0.03
C ALA A 177 -15.38 11.28 1.03
N GLY A 178 -14.08 11.43 0.84
CA GLY A 178 -13.23 12.28 1.68
C GLY A 178 -13.64 13.76 1.64
N VAL A 179 -13.99 14.29 0.47
CA VAL A 179 -14.52 15.67 0.34
C VAL A 179 -15.83 15.80 1.10
N ARG A 180 -16.78 14.88 0.89
CA ARG A 180 -18.08 14.89 1.57
C ARG A 180 -17.96 14.71 3.08
N LEU A 181 -16.98 13.90 3.51
CA LEU A 181 -16.63 13.73 4.93
C LEU A 181 -16.27 15.10 5.58
N LEU A 182 -15.40 15.87 4.95
CA LEU A 182 -15.01 17.19 5.47
C LEU A 182 -16.14 18.22 5.41
N GLU A 183 -17.05 18.12 4.43
CA GLU A 183 -18.20 19.02 4.29
C GLU A 183 -19.32 18.73 5.29
N THR A 184 -19.47 17.46 5.72
CA THR A 184 -20.60 17.04 6.56
C THR A 184 -20.23 16.87 8.03
N GLU A 185 -18.96 16.59 8.31
CA GLU A 185 -18.48 16.25 9.65
C GLU A 185 -17.31 17.16 10.07
N LYS A 186 -17.20 17.37 11.37
CA LYS A 186 -16.05 18.12 11.95
C LYS A 186 -14.87 17.16 12.10
N ILE A 187 -14.12 16.94 11.04
CA ILE A 187 -12.97 16.01 11.02
C ILE A 187 -11.68 16.79 11.29
N GLY A 188 -10.85 16.29 12.21
CA GLY A 188 -9.49 16.80 12.44
C GLY A 188 -8.43 16.01 11.69
N LEU A 189 -8.64 14.70 11.49
CA LEU A 189 -7.72 13.82 10.76
C LEU A 189 -8.51 12.87 9.85
N ALA A 190 -8.12 12.79 8.58
CA ALA A 190 -8.70 11.84 7.64
C ALA A 190 -7.63 11.02 6.93
N TYR A 191 -7.98 9.78 6.58
CA TYR A 191 -7.18 8.92 5.72
C TYR A 191 -8.03 8.32 4.60
N LEU A 192 -7.57 8.50 3.37
CA LEU A 192 -8.24 8.03 2.16
C LEU A 192 -7.29 7.09 1.41
N THR A 193 -7.71 5.87 1.11
CA THR A 193 -6.87 4.93 0.37
C THR A 193 -7.63 4.28 -0.78
N THR A 194 -7.07 4.38 -1.98
CA THR A 194 -7.64 3.94 -3.25
C THR A 194 -7.35 2.46 -3.52
N THR A 195 -7.46 2.02 -4.76
CA THR A 195 -7.04 0.70 -5.25
C THR A 195 -6.30 0.83 -6.58
N ASP A 196 -5.39 -0.08 -6.82
CA ASP A 196 -4.42 -0.14 -7.92
C ASP A 196 -4.94 -0.81 -9.22
N PHE A 197 -6.25 -0.94 -9.36
CA PHE A 197 -6.86 -1.56 -10.54
C PHE A 197 -6.40 -0.94 -11.86
N VAL A 198 -6.31 0.39 -11.91
CA VAL A 198 -5.84 1.14 -13.08
C VAL A 198 -4.37 0.85 -13.36
N GLN A 199 -3.54 0.81 -12.32
CA GLN A 199 -2.10 0.63 -12.42
C GLN A 199 -1.71 -0.78 -12.87
N HIS A 200 -2.51 -1.79 -12.53
CA HIS A 200 -2.34 -3.15 -13.04
C HIS A 200 -2.64 -3.27 -14.53
N LYS A 201 -3.53 -2.43 -15.08
CA LYS A 201 -3.97 -2.51 -16.48
C LYS A 201 -3.27 -1.52 -17.41
N TYR A 202 -2.99 -0.31 -16.93
CA TYR A 202 -2.61 0.80 -17.78
C TYR A 202 -1.28 1.40 -17.35
N LYS A 203 -0.39 1.62 -18.33
CA LYS A 203 0.94 2.22 -18.11
C LYS A 203 0.82 3.72 -17.84
N PRO A 204 1.84 4.33 -17.19
CA PRO A 204 1.95 5.77 -17.12
C PRO A 204 1.81 6.43 -18.50
N GLY A 205 0.97 7.47 -18.58
CA GLY A 205 0.75 8.24 -19.81
C GLY A 205 -0.28 7.64 -20.79
N SER A 206 -0.84 6.46 -20.50
CA SER A 206 -1.97 5.96 -21.30
C SER A 206 -3.20 6.88 -21.15
N PRO A 207 -4.07 6.97 -22.17
CA PRO A 207 -5.29 7.77 -22.10
C PRO A 207 -6.16 7.43 -20.88
N GLU A 208 -6.30 6.14 -20.57
CA GLU A 208 -7.10 5.63 -19.45
C GLU A 208 -6.50 6.03 -18.09
N ALA A 209 -5.18 5.88 -17.91
CA ALA A 209 -4.50 6.32 -16.70
C ALA A 209 -4.60 7.83 -16.54
N ASN A 210 -4.37 8.60 -17.60
CA ASN A 210 -4.48 10.06 -17.56
C ASN A 210 -5.91 10.52 -17.23
N ALA A 211 -6.94 9.88 -17.79
CA ALA A 211 -8.34 10.17 -17.49
C ALA A 211 -8.67 9.87 -16.00
N PHE A 212 -8.15 8.77 -15.47
CA PHE A 212 -8.30 8.42 -14.05
C PHE A 212 -7.67 9.49 -13.15
N TYR A 213 -6.41 9.86 -13.40
CA TYR A 213 -5.72 10.86 -12.58
C TYR A 213 -6.34 12.25 -12.68
N ALA A 214 -6.89 12.65 -13.84
CA ALA A 214 -7.63 13.89 -13.97
C ALA A 214 -8.87 13.96 -13.07
N ARG A 215 -9.54 12.83 -12.85
CA ARG A 215 -10.68 12.74 -11.95
C ARG A 215 -10.26 12.78 -10.47
N ILE A 216 -9.17 12.09 -10.12
CA ILE A 216 -8.57 12.19 -8.78
C ILE A 216 -8.17 13.62 -8.48
N ASP A 217 -7.51 14.31 -9.43
CA ASP A 217 -7.07 15.69 -9.30
C ASP A 217 -8.20 16.67 -8.95
N HIS A 218 -9.37 16.48 -9.56
CA HIS A 218 -10.54 17.31 -9.28
C HIS A 218 -10.90 17.29 -7.77
N PHE A 219 -11.02 16.10 -7.18
CA PHE A 219 -11.41 15.99 -5.77
C PHE A 219 -10.27 16.33 -4.80
N VAL A 220 -9.02 16.09 -5.20
CA VAL A 220 -7.85 16.58 -4.45
C VAL A 220 -7.87 18.12 -4.38
N GLY A 221 -8.21 18.80 -5.50
CA GLY A 221 -8.41 20.24 -5.52
C GLY A 221 -9.54 20.71 -4.59
N CYS A 222 -10.64 19.96 -4.51
CA CYS A 222 -11.74 20.27 -3.57
C CYS A 222 -11.26 20.18 -2.10
N LEU A 223 -10.45 19.20 -1.73
CA LEU A 223 -9.89 19.09 -0.37
C LEU A 223 -8.99 20.29 -0.02
N ASP A 224 -8.15 20.75 -0.97
CA ASP A 224 -7.32 21.96 -0.78
C ASP A 224 -8.18 23.20 -0.61
N GLN A 225 -9.25 23.36 -1.41
CA GLN A 225 -10.20 24.47 -1.33
C GLN A 225 -10.98 24.50 0.00
N LEU A 226 -11.23 23.36 0.61
CA LEU A 226 -11.81 23.26 1.96
C LEU A 226 -10.82 23.67 3.07
N GLY A 227 -9.59 24.05 2.73
CA GLY A 227 -8.57 24.52 3.66
C GLY A 227 -7.81 23.41 4.38
N ALA A 228 -8.00 22.16 4.00
CA ALA A 228 -7.30 21.04 4.60
C ALA A 228 -5.79 21.06 4.31
N ILE A 229 -4.99 20.57 5.24
CA ILE A 229 -3.63 20.12 4.95
C ILE A 229 -3.76 18.79 4.22
N VAL A 230 -3.35 18.76 2.95
CA VAL A 230 -3.42 17.56 2.10
C VAL A 230 -2.01 16.98 1.93
N ALA A 231 -1.85 15.74 2.32
CA ALA A 231 -0.62 14.97 2.19
C ALA A 231 -0.88 13.72 1.34
N ILE A 232 -0.12 13.55 0.27
CA ILE A 232 -0.34 12.48 -0.72
C ILE A 232 0.90 11.61 -0.82
N THR A 233 0.68 10.30 -0.77
CA THR A 233 1.69 9.27 -1.07
C THR A 233 1.05 8.09 -1.78
N ALA A 234 1.80 7.01 -1.96
CA ALA A 234 1.31 5.71 -2.37
C ALA A 234 1.88 4.62 -1.44
N ASP A 235 1.31 3.46 -1.49
CA ASP A 235 1.79 2.27 -0.79
C ASP A 235 2.91 1.56 -1.56
N HIS A 236 2.88 1.61 -2.89
CA HIS A 236 3.91 1.09 -3.80
C HIS A 236 3.78 1.70 -5.20
N GLY A 237 4.77 1.41 -6.04
CA GLY A 237 4.73 1.64 -7.47
C GLY A 237 4.28 0.41 -8.24
N MET A 238 4.46 0.42 -9.57
CA MET A 238 4.02 -0.64 -10.47
C MET A 238 4.97 -0.77 -11.67
N ASN A 239 5.40 -2.00 -12.01
CA ASN A 239 6.25 -2.24 -13.18
C ASN A 239 5.70 -3.34 -14.09
N ASP A 240 6.10 -3.30 -15.36
CA ASP A 240 5.86 -4.38 -16.31
C ASP A 240 6.70 -5.61 -15.92
N LYS A 241 6.07 -6.77 -15.91
CA LYS A 241 6.67 -8.06 -15.55
C LYS A 241 6.60 -9.02 -16.74
N VAL A 242 7.29 -8.62 -17.81
CA VAL A 242 7.21 -9.31 -19.10
C VAL A 242 8.58 -9.59 -19.71
N ASN A 243 8.63 -10.62 -20.51
CA ASN A 243 9.74 -10.90 -21.41
C ASN A 243 9.76 -9.90 -22.59
N PRO A 244 10.86 -9.86 -23.38
CA PRO A 244 10.94 -8.98 -24.55
C PRO A 244 9.83 -9.20 -25.61
N ASP A 245 9.23 -10.38 -25.64
CA ASP A 245 8.10 -10.72 -26.53
C ASP A 245 6.73 -10.34 -25.96
N GLY A 246 6.69 -9.74 -24.74
CA GLY A 246 5.47 -9.33 -24.07
C GLY A 246 4.81 -10.43 -23.22
N SER A 247 5.30 -11.66 -23.25
CA SER A 247 4.79 -12.73 -22.38
C SER A 247 5.13 -12.50 -20.91
N PRO A 248 4.29 -12.96 -19.96
CA PRO A 248 4.59 -12.86 -18.53
C PRO A 248 5.93 -13.47 -18.16
N LYS A 249 6.77 -12.76 -17.41
CA LYS A 249 8.05 -13.22 -16.91
C LYS A 249 7.92 -13.70 -15.47
N VAL A 250 7.72 -15.01 -15.28
CA VAL A 250 7.47 -15.66 -13.99
C VAL A 250 8.53 -16.71 -13.68
N GLN A 251 9.07 -16.68 -12.47
CA GLN A 251 9.87 -17.77 -11.90
C GLN A 251 9.01 -18.54 -10.90
N PHE A 252 8.67 -19.78 -11.21
CA PHE A 252 7.90 -20.65 -10.33
C PHE A 252 8.80 -21.24 -9.25
N LEU A 253 9.08 -20.44 -8.24
CA LEU A 253 10.14 -20.67 -7.25
C LEU A 253 9.96 -21.97 -6.46
N GLU A 254 8.72 -22.34 -6.11
CA GLU A 254 8.44 -23.59 -5.38
C GLU A 254 8.77 -24.80 -6.26
N THR A 255 8.37 -24.81 -7.54
CA THR A 255 8.72 -25.86 -8.49
C THR A 255 10.24 -25.98 -8.65
N LEU A 256 10.93 -24.86 -8.87
CA LEU A 256 12.39 -24.84 -9.05
C LEU A 256 13.14 -25.41 -7.83
N LEU A 257 12.68 -25.06 -6.63
CA LEU A 257 13.27 -25.57 -5.39
C LEU A 257 13.03 -27.07 -5.20
N VAL A 258 11.81 -27.54 -5.47
CA VAL A 258 11.46 -28.98 -5.37
C VAL A 258 12.27 -29.82 -6.37
N ASP A 259 12.40 -29.34 -7.60
CA ASP A 259 13.19 -30.01 -8.66
C ASP A 259 14.70 -30.04 -8.33
N ALA A 260 15.18 -29.00 -7.60
CA ALA A 260 16.57 -28.98 -7.10
C ALA A 260 16.79 -29.83 -5.84
N GLY A 261 15.78 -30.56 -5.37
CA GLY A 261 15.88 -31.48 -4.23
C GLY A 261 15.42 -30.93 -2.88
N PHE A 262 14.96 -29.67 -2.80
CA PHE A 262 14.37 -29.09 -1.59
C PHE A 262 12.87 -29.45 -1.49
N ARG A 263 12.58 -30.74 -1.30
CA ARG A 263 11.24 -31.35 -1.46
C ARG A 263 10.16 -30.77 -0.54
N GLU A 264 10.55 -30.21 0.61
CA GLU A 264 9.64 -29.61 1.60
C GLU A 264 9.58 -28.08 1.49
N ALA A 265 10.11 -27.52 0.39
CA ALA A 265 10.06 -26.08 0.16
C ALA A 265 8.60 -25.62 0.01
N ARG A 266 8.24 -24.58 0.74
CA ARG A 266 6.97 -23.87 0.64
C ARG A 266 7.25 -22.43 0.32
N VAL A 267 6.66 -21.94 -0.76
CA VAL A 267 6.76 -20.53 -1.16
C VAL A 267 5.46 -19.80 -0.80
N ILE A 268 5.58 -18.72 -0.08
CA ILE A 268 4.48 -17.83 0.27
C ILE A 268 4.63 -16.53 -0.52
N LEU A 269 3.57 -16.16 -1.21
CA LEU A 269 3.45 -14.94 -2.02
C LEU A 269 2.41 -14.01 -1.35
N PRO A 270 2.81 -13.22 -0.34
CA PRO A 270 1.85 -12.53 0.53
C PRO A 270 1.26 -11.25 -0.08
N ILE A 271 1.17 -11.15 -1.41
CA ILE A 271 0.59 -10.04 -2.16
C ILE A 271 -0.95 -10.07 -2.15
N THR A 272 -1.55 -11.27 -2.10
CA THR A 272 -3.00 -11.45 -2.05
C THR A 272 -3.34 -12.62 -1.10
N ASP A 273 -4.55 -13.16 -1.19
CA ASP A 273 -5.00 -14.23 -0.32
C ASP A 273 -4.45 -15.60 -0.78
N PRO A 274 -4.19 -16.56 0.13
CA PRO A 274 -3.65 -17.89 -0.21
C PRO A 274 -4.59 -18.73 -1.10
N TYR A 275 -5.84 -18.32 -1.23
CA TYR A 275 -6.87 -19.01 -2.05
C TYR A 275 -6.96 -18.47 -3.49
N VAL A 276 -6.18 -17.41 -3.80
CA VAL A 276 -6.21 -16.79 -5.13
C VAL A 276 -5.33 -17.55 -6.09
N VAL A 277 -5.95 -18.20 -7.08
CA VAL A 277 -5.31 -19.02 -8.11
C VAL A 277 -5.39 -18.29 -9.46
N HIS A 278 -4.78 -17.10 -9.54
CA HIS A 278 -4.68 -16.33 -10.76
C HIS A 278 -3.44 -15.41 -10.75
N HIS A 279 -3.22 -14.69 -11.84
CA HIS A 279 -2.07 -13.80 -12.02
C HIS A 279 -1.92 -12.71 -10.94
N GLY A 280 -2.99 -12.28 -10.29
CA GLY A 280 -2.95 -11.31 -9.18
C GLY A 280 -2.20 -11.79 -7.94
N ALA A 281 -1.90 -13.10 -7.83
CA ALA A 281 -1.05 -13.64 -6.77
C ALA A 281 0.45 -13.54 -7.07
N LEU A 282 0.84 -13.03 -8.26
CA LEU A 282 2.24 -12.88 -8.68
C LEU A 282 2.77 -11.51 -8.27
N GLY A 283 3.92 -11.49 -7.62
CA GLY A 283 4.64 -10.28 -7.22
C GLY A 283 6.14 -10.46 -7.26
N SER A 284 6.91 -9.41 -6.97
CA SER A 284 8.38 -9.47 -6.97
C SER A 284 8.98 -9.77 -5.59
N TYR A 285 8.17 -10.31 -4.67
CA TYR A 285 8.58 -10.71 -3.31
C TYR A 285 7.99 -12.07 -2.98
N ALA A 286 8.81 -12.92 -2.40
CA ALA A 286 8.37 -14.19 -1.83
C ALA A 286 9.08 -14.45 -0.50
N THR A 287 8.44 -15.22 0.39
CA THR A 287 9.12 -15.81 1.54
C THR A 287 9.11 -17.33 1.39
N VAL A 288 10.27 -17.95 1.64
CA VAL A 288 10.52 -19.37 1.44
C VAL A 288 10.71 -20.05 2.79
N TYR A 289 9.89 -21.06 3.03
CA TYR A 289 10.02 -21.96 4.18
C TYR A 289 10.61 -23.28 3.70
N LEU A 290 11.60 -23.77 4.41
CA LEU A 290 12.23 -25.08 4.18
C LEU A 290 11.97 -25.96 5.39
N GLY A 291 11.74 -27.23 5.15
CA GLY A 291 11.60 -28.22 6.22
C GLY A 291 12.89 -28.39 7.02
N ASP A 292 12.80 -29.11 8.11
CA ASP A 292 13.85 -29.25 9.11
C ASP A 292 15.24 -29.58 8.52
N GLY A 293 16.15 -28.63 8.66
CA GLY A 293 17.58 -28.82 8.53
C GLY A 293 18.20 -28.62 7.15
N ASN A 294 17.46 -28.38 6.06
CA ASN A 294 18.04 -28.27 4.72
C ASN A 294 18.08 -26.85 4.13
N THR A 295 18.56 -25.89 4.90
CA THR A 295 18.85 -24.52 4.40
C THR A 295 20.17 -24.46 3.61
N GLY A 296 21.03 -25.49 3.79
CA GLY A 296 22.32 -25.59 3.10
C GLY A 296 22.16 -25.67 1.59
N GLY A 297 22.80 -24.76 0.87
CA GLY A 297 22.77 -24.72 -0.59
C GLY A 297 21.52 -24.04 -1.20
N ALA A 298 20.40 -23.92 -0.48
CA ALA A 298 19.17 -23.30 -1.00
C ALA A 298 19.39 -21.83 -1.40
N ARG A 299 20.09 -21.05 -0.56
CA ARG A 299 20.45 -19.66 -0.89
C ARG A 299 21.24 -19.58 -2.20
N GLY A 300 22.34 -20.32 -2.31
CA GLY A 300 23.18 -20.31 -3.51
C GLY A 300 22.52 -20.88 -4.76
N PHE A 301 21.48 -21.70 -4.60
CA PHE A 301 20.62 -22.12 -5.70
C PHE A 301 19.69 -20.98 -6.15
N MET A 302 18.97 -20.36 -5.21
CA MET A 302 18.03 -19.27 -5.51
C MET A 302 18.72 -18.05 -6.13
N GLU A 303 19.92 -17.69 -5.66
CA GLU A 303 20.73 -16.59 -6.20
C GLU A 303 21.13 -16.79 -7.68
N LYS A 304 21.07 -18.01 -8.18
CA LYS A 304 21.38 -18.34 -9.60
C LYS A 304 20.16 -18.36 -10.50
N ILE A 305 18.96 -18.26 -9.94
CA ILE A 305 17.72 -18.25 -10.74
C ILE A 305 17.65 -16.93 -11.52
N PRO A 306 17.52 -16.98 -12.86
CA PRO A 306 17.40 -15.76 -13.67
C PRO A 306 16.24 -14.88 -13.21
N GLY A 307 16.51 -13.60 -12.96
CA GLY A 307 15.51 -12.66 -12.49
C GLY A 307 15.34 -12.61 -10.96
N VAL A 308 16.03 -13.45 -10.20
CA VAL A 308 16.20 -13.23 -8.75
C VAL A 308 17.31 -12.21 -8.54
N GLU A 309 16.99 -11.13 -7.83
CA GLU A 309 17.91 -10.02 -7.56
C GLU A 309 18.57 -10.13 -6.18
N LEU A 310 17.82 -10.63 -5.21
CA LEU A 310 18.27 -10.66 -3.82
C LEU A 310 17.68 -11.85 -3.07
N VAL A 311 18.51 -12.56 -2.33
CA VAL A 311 18.13 -13.61 -1.40
C VAL A 311 18.73 -13.28 -0.03
N LEU A 312 17.86 -13.11 0.96
CA LEU A 312 18.26 -12.84 2.34
C LEU A 312 17.75 -13.96 3.24
N ASP A 313 18.55 -14.35 4.22
CA ASP A 313 18.04 -15.17 5.29
C ASP A 313 17.07 -14.38 6.20
N ARG A 314 16.39 -15.09 7.11
CA ARG A 314 15.40 -14.51 8.02
C ARG A 314 15.95 -13.32 8.81
N SER A 315 17.15 -13.44 9.33
CA SER A 315 17.77 -12.42 10.17
C SER A 315 18.16 -11.19 9.36
N GLU A 316 18.80 -11.40 8.22
CA GLU A 316 19.17 -10.35 7.26
C GLU A 316 17.92 -9.59 6.77
N ALA A 317 16.85 -10.32 6.43
CA ALA A 317 15.60 -9.72 5.95
C ALA A 317 14.89 -8.94 7.04
N ALA A 318 14.83 -9.49 8.27
CA ALA A 318 14.23 -8.83 9.42
C ALA A 318 14.96 -7.53 9.76
N GLU A 319 16.29 -7.52 9.74
CA GLU A 319 17.09 -6.32 9.99
C GLU A 319 16.97 -5.30 8.87
N ARG A 320 17.25 -5.72 7.62
CA ARG A 320 17.32 -4.82 6.47
C ARG A 320 16.00 -4.17 6.11
N PHE A 321 14.91 -4.92 6.18
CA PHE A 321 13.56 -4.48 5.78
C PHE A 321 12.61 -4.24 6.95
N GLN A 322 13.12 -4.35 8.18
CA GLN A 322 12.31 -4.17 9.38
C GLN A 322 11.05 -5.06 9.36
N LEU A 323 11.25 -6.36 9.08
CA LEU A 323 10.20 -7.36 9.04
C LEU A 323 10.07 -8.11 10.37
N PRO A 324 8.87 -8.61 10.73
CA PRO A 324 8.68 -9.48 11.89
C PRO A 324 9.26 -10.87 11.58
N ALA A 325 10.38 -11.21 12.21
CA ALA A 325 11.11 -12.47 11.96
C ALA A 325 10.25 -13.74 12.16
N ASP A 326 9.26 -13.67 13.04
CA ASP A 326 8.33 -14.77 13.33
C ASP A 326 7.21 -14.95 12.28
N ARG A 327 7.12 -14.05 11.30
CA ARG A 327 6.09 -14.08 10.23
C ARG A 327 6.67 -14.14 8.82
N ILE A 328 7.97 -14.41 8.69
CA ILE A 328 8.66 -14.62 7.43
C ILE A 328 9.35 -15.99 7.44
N GLY A 329 9.65 -16.51 6.23
CA GLY A 329 10.27 -17.83 6.06
C GLY A 329 11.74 -17.88 6.46
N ASN A 330 12.39 -18.98 6.10
CA ASN A 330 13.84 -19.13 6.23
C ASN A 330 14.59 -18.14 5.34
N PHE A 331 13.98 -17.82 4.18
CA PHE A 331 14.51 -16.84 3.23
C PHE A 331 13.44 -15.88 2.76
N VAL A 332 13.86 -14.66 2.43
CA VAL A 332 13.12 -13.68 1.65
C VAL A 332 13.81 -13.55 0.29
N VAL A 333 13.03 -13.64 -0.76
CA VAL A 333 13.51 -13.58 -2.16
C VAL A 333 12.85 -12.40 -2.85
N LEU A 334 13.67 -11.56 -3.48
CA LEU A 334 13.21 -10.43 -4.29
C LEU A 334 13.63 -10.64 -5.74
N ALA A 335 12.70 -10.36 -6.64
CA ALA A 335 12.95 -10.41 -8.08
C ALA A 335 13.39 -9.06 -8.64
N ASP A 336 14.03 -9.10 -9.81
CA ASP A 336 14.38 -7.91 -10.58
C ASP A 336 13.14 -7.14 -11.05
N ARG A 337 13.39 -5.97 -11.64
CA ARG A 337 12.31 -5.06 -12.08
C ARG A 337 11.28 -5.71 -13.00
N SER A 338 11.67 -6.67 -13.82
CA SER A 338 10.84 -7.25 -14.88
C SER A 338 10.29 -8.64 -14.56
N THR A 339 10.64 -9.20 -13.40
CA THR A 339 10.32 -10.59 -13.03
C THR A 339 9.31 -10.65 -11.88
N THR A 340 8.42 -11.62 -11.92
CA THR A 340 7.59 -12.04 -10.79
C THR A 340 7.99 -13.41 -10.29
N LEU A 341 7.67 -13.68 -9.03
CA LEU A 341 7.83 -14.97 -8.37
C LEU A 341 6.46 -15.65 -8.26
N GLY A 342 6.40 -16.93 -8.57
CA GLY A 342 5.23 -17.77 -8.46
C GLY A 342 5.51 -19.00 -7.59
N ARG A 343 4.45 -19.72 -7.19
CA ARG A 343 4.58 -21.01 -6.50
C ARG A 343 4.88 -22.11 -7.51
N THR A 344 3.82 -22.58 -8.17
CA THR A 344 3.88 -23.61 -9.23
C THR A 344 3.06 -23.13 -10.44
N PRO A 345 3.30 -23.64 -11.66
CA PRO A 345 2.50 -23.26 -12.83
C PRO A 345 0.99 -23.48 -12.66
N SER A 346 0.60 -24.56 -11.99
CA SER A 346 -0.82 -24.87 -11.73
C SER A 346 -1.49 -23.96 -10.71
N TRP A 347 -0.71 -23.20 -9.94
CA TRP A 347 -1.22 -22.25 -8.94
C TRP A 347 -1.58 -20.89 -9.54
N HIS A 348 -1.14 -20.61 -10.77
CA HIS A 348 -1.31 -19.28 -11.37
C HIS A 348 -1.91 -19.41 -12.77
N ASP A 349 -3.15 -19.01 -12.93
CA ASP A 349 -3.79 -18.92 -14.25
C ASP A 349 -3.30 -17.68 -14.99
N LEU A 350 -2.46 -17.89 -15.99
CA LEU A 350 -1.93 -16.84 -16.86
C LEU A 350 -2.76 -16.67 -18.15
N SER A 351 -3.77 -17.52 -18.39
CA SER A 351 -4.56 -17.53 -19.63
C SER A 351 -5.36 -16.23 -19.84
N VAL A 352 -5.65 -15.52 -18.74
CA VAL A 352 -6.42 -14.25 -18.75
C VAL A 352 -5.53 -13.01 -18.86
N VAL A 353 -4.22 -13.16 -18.98
CA VAL A 353 -3.29 -12.02 -19.14
C VAL A 353 -3.16 -11.66 -20.61
N GLU A 354 -4.07 -10.84 -21.10
CA GLU A 354 -4.16 -10.47 -22.53
C GLU A 354 -3.11 -9.44 -22.99
N SER A 355 -2.65 -8.55 -22.11
CA SER A 355 -1.87 -7.35 -22.48
C SER A 355 -0.58 -7.15 -21.71
N GLY A 356 0.01 -8.23 -21.25
CA GLY A 356 1.20 -8.20 -20.40
C GLY A 356 0.86 -8.13 -18.90
N LEU A 357 1.78 -8.63 -18.10
CA LEU A 357 1.64 -8.64 -16.63
C LEU A 357 2.25 -7.38 -16.04
N ARG A 358 1.52 -6.70 -15.17
CA ARG A 358 2.03 -5.62 -14.32
C ARG A 358 1.85 -5.99 -12.86
N SER A 359 2.88 -5.79 -12.07
CA SER A 359 2.88 -6.15 -10.66
C SER A 359 3.92 -5.36 -9.86
N HIS A 360 4.00 -5.67 -8.57
CA HIS A 360 4.79 -4.94 -7.58
C HIS A 360 5.33 -5.89 -6.49
N GLY A 361 5.92 -5.34 -5.44
CA GLY A 361 6.35 -6.08 -4.25
C GLY A 361 7.85 -6.02 -3.97
N GLY A 362 8.66 -5.66 -4.97
CA GLY A 362 10.12 -5.63 -4.88
C GLY A 362 10.71 -4.25 -4.60
N LEU A 363 12.03 -4.16 -4.75
CA LEU A 363 12.79 -2.92 -4.54
C LEU A 363 12.47 -1.85 -5.58
N HIS A 364 12.08 -2.27 -6.79
CA HIS A 364 11.83 -1.39 -7.92
C HIS A 364 10.46 -0.69 -7.85
N GLU A 365 9.60 -1.11 -6.95
CA GLU A 365 8.29 -0.52 -6.68
C GLU A 365 8.26 0.28 -5.35
N GLN A 366 9.42 0.48 -4.70
CA GLN A 366 9.52 1.23 -3.44
C GLN A 366 9.35 2.75 -3.58
N SER A 367 9.71 3.31 -4.74
CA SER A 367 9.65 4.75 -4.95
C SER A 367 8.21 5.21 -5.10
N VAL A 368 7.75 6.05 -4.17
CA VAL A 368 6.38 6.56 -4.14
C VAL A 368 6.38 8.09 -4.05
N PRO A 369 5.37 8.79 -4.60
CA PRO A 369 5.27 10.24 -4.48
C PRO A 369 5.09 10.63 -3.01
N PHE A 370 5.57 11.83 -2.65
CA PHE A 370 5.39 12.40 -1.33
C PHE A 370 5.15 13.90 -1.48
N ILE A 371 3.88 14.30 -1.42
CA ILE A 371 3.41 15.64 -1.84
C ILE A 371 2.55 16.25 -0.75
N PHE A 372 2.78 17.53 -0.47
CA PHE A 372 2.06 18.32 0.52
C PHE A 372 1.61 19.65 -0.11
N ASN A 373 0.39 20.08 0.17
CA ASN A 373 -0.13 21.37 -0.28
C ASN A 373 0.40 22.55 0.54
N ARG A 374 1.27 22.33 1.51
CA ARG A 374 1.94 23.32 2.35
C ARG A 374 3.45 23.16 2.25
N GLN A 375 4.17 24.24 2.53
CA GLN A 375 5.63 24.20 2.68
C GLN A 375 6.01 23.42 3.93
N LEU A 376 7.07 22.62 3.83
CA LEU A 376 7.65 21.92 4.98
C LEU A 376 8.65 22.83 5.73
N HIS A 377 8.77 22.63 7.02
CA HIS A 377 9.87 23.18 7.81
C HIS A 377 11.22 22.64 7.29
N PRO A 378 12.33 23.42 7.39
CA PRO A 378 13.62 23.08 6.83
C PRO A 378 14.12 21.66 7.16
N THR A 379 13.94 21.22 8.41
CA THR A 379 14.33 19.86 8.86
C THR A 379 13.62 18.77 8.06
N TYR A 380 12.32 18.90 7.82
CA TYR A 380 11.52 17.95 7.04
C TYR A 380 11.83 18.03 5.55
N SER A 381 12.03 19.26 5.02
CA SER A 381 12.46 19.46 3.64
C SER A 381 13.82 18.81 3.38
N SER A 382 14.77 18.96 4.30
CA SER A 382 16.10 18.32 4.20
C SER A 382 16.02 16.80 4.23
N LYS A 383 15.20 16.23 5.15
CA LYS A 383 14.96 14.77 5.23
C LYS A 383 14.36 14.24 3.91
N LEU A 384 13.40 14.97 3.34
CA LEU A 384 12.77 14.59 2.08
C LEU A 384 13.76 14.67 0.91
N ALA A 385 14.55 15.74 0.83
CA ALA A 385 15.55 15.94 -0.21
C ALA A 385 16.70 14.92 -0.14
N ALA A 386 17.04 14.44 1.07
CA ALA A 386 18.05 13.38 1.29
C ALA A 386 17.52 11.97 0.94
N GLY A 387 16.23 11.80 0.60
CA GLY A 387 15.62 10.49 0.33
C GLY A 387 15.49 9.61 1.58
N GLU A 388 15.40 10.22 2.75
CA GLU A 388 15.30 9.53 4.05
C GLU A 388 13.83 9.36 4.51
N ALA A 389 12.86 9.89 3.76
CA ALA A 389 11.46 9.75 4.07
C ALA A 389 10.93 8.37 3.66
N ASN A 390 10.14 7.76 4.55
CA ASN A 390 9.33 6.61 4.22
C ASN A 390 7.86 7.03 4.06
N ASN A 391 7.06 6.25 3.33
CA ASN A 391 5.65 6.56 3.18
C ASN A 391 4.89 6.55 4.52
N PHE A 392 5.33 5.76 5.49
CA PHE A 392 4.75 5.77 6.84
C PHE A 392 5.11 7.00 7.69
N ASP A 393 5.97 7.89 7.19
CA ASP A 393 6.19 9.22 7.76
C ASP A 393 5.09 10.23 7.35
N LEU A 394 4.10 9.83 6.53
CA LEU A 394 3.06 10.70 5.97
C LEU A 394 2.42 11.63 7.02
N PHE A 395 1.94 11.05 8.12
CA PHE A 395 1.29 11.83 9.17
C PHE A 395 2.27 12.61 10.04
N ASP A 396 3.52 12.15 10.20
CA ASP A 396 4.54 12.94 10.88
C ASP A 396 4.86 14.21 10.09
N PHE A 397 5.03 14.08 8.78
CA PHE A 397 5.25 15.25 7.91
C PHE A 397 4.04 16.18 7.86
N ALA A 398 2.81 15.64 7.73
CA ALA A 398 1.60 16.43 7.63
C ALA A 398 1.24 17.16 8.95
N LEU A 399 1.44 16.51 10.09
CA LEU A 399 1.06 17.01 11.39
C LEU A 399 2.15 17.86 12.06
N ASN A 400 3.41 17.49 11.90
CA ASN A 400 4.55 18.13 12.54
C ASN A 400 5.41 18.95 11.55
N GLY A 401 5.50 18.49 10.30
CA GLY A 401 6.46 19.00 9.32
C GLY A 401 5.97 20.18 8.49
N VAL A 402 4.67 20.34 8.26
CA VAL A 402 4.16 21.49 7.48
C VAL A 402 4.16 22.77 8.28
N GLN A 403 4.48 23.88 7.61
CA GLN A 403 4.36 25.23 8.15
C GLN A 403 2.89 25.62 8.31
N ASP A 404 2.60 26.49 9.30
CA ASP A 404 1.27 26.99 9.58
C ASP A 404 0.79 27.96 8.50
#